data_f8eeae26c3b248f8c2996a337a468f53
#
_entry.id   f8eeae26c3b248f8c2996a337a468f53
#
_cell.length_a   1.000
_cell.length_b   1.000
_cell.length_c   1.000
_cell.angle_alpha   90.00
_cell.angle_beta   90.00
_cell.angle_gamma   90.00
#
_symmetry.space_group_name_H-M   'P 1'
#
loop_
_entity.id
_entity.type
_entity.pdbx_description
1 polymer ?
#
loop_
_entity_poly.entity_id
_entity_poly.type
_entity_poly.pdbx_seq_one_letter_code
_entity_poly.pdbx_strand_id
1 'polypeptide(L)'
;MGYTPEEAIGKKMNIENAFSISIIGVIKDCAYYSPSSPAPNTVFINTEMQSYMWFRASVLFKYHEGTWEECKRAIEEMHQKECPDKWLRLYSEEEVYNDYLHSENMLTKLLEAASLVCILISIFGIYSLITLTCEQRRKEIAIRKVNGAKISNILQMFFKEYMLLLTIASLIAFPASYAVMKQWLETYNRQTEIGAWVFITIFIGFAVVIIGSIGYRVWKAANENPADVVKSE
;
A
#
# COMPACT_ATOMS: atom_id res chain seq x y z
N MET A 1 29.68 -15.65 -2.12
CA MET A 1 30.60 -16.77 -1.92
C MET A 1 30.41 -17.93 -2.90
N GLY A 2 29.30 -18.04 -3.64
CA GLY A 2 29.08 -19.03 -4.71
C GLY A 2 28.86 -20.46 -4.25
N TYR A 3 28.63 -20.70 -2.96
CA TYR A 3 28.34 -22.02 -2.40
C TYR A 3 26.86 -22.16 -2.09
N THR A 4 26.32 -23.38 -2.25
CA THR A 4 25.00 -23.72 -1.69
C THR A 4 25.09 -23.75 -0.14
N PRO A 5 23.95 -23.60 0.58
CA PRO A 5 23.93 -23.65 2.05
C PRO A 5 24.60 -24.91 2.62
N GLU A 6 24.44 -26.05 1.96
CA GLU A 6 25.00 -27.35 2.38
C GLU A 6 26.50 -27.43 2.11
N GLU A 7 27.00 -26.86 1.03
CA GLU A 7 28.42 -26.83 0.68
C GLU A 7 29.22 -25.83 1.52
N ALA A 8 28.54 -24.82 2.11
CA ALA A 8 29.16 -23.81 2.94
C ALA A 8 29.56 -24.33 4.33
N ILE A 9 28.85 -25.35 4.83
CA ILE A 9 29.11 -25.92 6.16
C ILE A 9 30.52 -26.57 6.20
N GLY A 10 31.30 -26.27 7.24
CA GLY A 10 32.66 -26.74 7.40
C GLY A 10 33.72 -25.93 6.66
N LYS A 11 33.34 -24.97 5.80
CA LYS A 11 34.30 -24.07 5.15
C LYS A 11 34.83 -23.02 6.13
N LYS A 12 36.07 -22.57 5.88
CA LYS A 12 36.67 -21.49 6.65
C LYS A 12 36.39 -20.13 5.98
N MET A 13 35.98 -19.18 6.81
CA MET A 13 35.79 -17.80 6.42
C MET A 13 36.76 -16.91 7.20
N ASN A 14 37.48 -16.03 6.53
CA ASN A 14 38.35 -15.05 7.16
C ASN A 14 37.58 -13.73 7.35
N ILE A 15 37.56 -13.24 8.56
CA ILE A 15 37.00 -11.93 8.91
C ILE A 15 38.18 -10.97 9.06
N GLU A 16 38.21 -9.91 8.21
CA GLU A 16 39.18 -8.80 8.23
C GLU A 16 40.64 -9.21 8.38
N ASN A 17 41.04 -10.36 7.84
CA ASN A 17 42.39 -10.94 7.96
C ASN A 17 42.87 -11.23 9.40
N ALA A 18 41.99 -11.12 10.40
CA ALA A 18 42.36 -11.31 11.79
C ALA A 18 41.95 -12.71 12.31
N PHE A 19 40.82 -13.22 11.89
CA PHE A 19 40.26 -14.47 12.43
C PHE A 19 39.74 -15.36 11.30
N SER A 20 40.09 -16.66 11.42
CA SER A 20 39.53 -17.71 10.56
C SER A 20 38.49 -18.50 11.37
N ILE A 21 37.23 -18.39 10.96
CA ILE A 21 36.11 -19.11 11.58
C ILE A 21 35.60 -20.19 10.65
N SER A 22 35.13 -21.29 11.23
CA SER A 22 34.47 -22.35 10.48
C SER A 22 32.98 -22.16 10.50
N ILE A 23 32.33 -22.27 9.33
CA ILE A 23 30.89 -22.17 9.18
C ILE A 23 30.27 -23.45 9.76
N ILE A 24 29.48 -23.33 10.83
CA ILE A 24 28.79 -24.45 11.48
C ILE A 24 27.38 -24.65 11.02
N GLY A 25 26.79 -23.65 10.38
CA GLY A 25 25.42 -23.68 9.84
C GLY A 25 25.09 -22.46 9.00
N VAL A 26 24.06 -22.60 8.21
CA VAL A 26 23.47 -21.51 7.42
C VAL A 26 22.02 -21.33 7.85
N ILE A 27 21.65 -20.12 8.21
CA ILE A 27 20.29 -19.79 8.66
C ILE A 27 19.54 -19.23 7.45
N LYS A 28 18.29 -19.67 7.29
CA LYS A 28 17.39 -19.06 6.34
C LYS A 28 17.08 -17.64 6.80
N ASP A 29 16.99 -16.73 5.86
CA ASP A 29 16.77 -15.28 6.02
C ASP A 29 16.10 -14.85 7.35
N CYS A 30 16.79 -13.98 8.09
CA CYS A 30 16.31 -13.43 9.37
C CYS A 30 15.70 -12.05 9.11
N ALA A 31 14.47 -11.83 9.55
CA ALA A 31 13.73 -10.59 9.36
C ALA A 31 14.12 -9.47 10.35
N TYR A 32 15.41 -9.37 10.73
CA TYR A 32 15.90 -8.34 11.67
C TYR A 32 16.09 -6.94 11.05
N TYR A 33 15.84 -6.81 9.74
CA TYR A 33 16.09 -5.57 9.02
C TYR A 33 14.81 -5.02 8.43
N SER A 34 14.81 -3.69 8.20
CA SER A 34 13.72 -3.02 7.51
C SER A 34 13.42 -3.72 6.17
N PRO A 35 12.15 -3.92 5.83
CA PRO A 35 11.74 -4.47 4.53
C PRO A 35 12.26 -3.67 3.33
N SER A 36 12.55 -2.37 3.53
CA SER A 36 13.06 -1.45 2.52
C SER A 36 14.57 -1.51 2.32
N SER A 37 15.30 -2.23 3.18
CA SER A 37 16.76 -2.36 3.05
C SER A 37 17.13 -3.79 2.66
N PRO A 38 18.07 -3.97 1.70
CA PRO A 38 18.59 -5.29 1.43
C PRO A 38 19.23 -5.85 2.70
N ALA A 39 18.88 -7.09 3.06
CA ALA A 39 19.45 -7.75 4.22
C ALA A 39 20.98 -7.75 4.10
N PRO A 40 21.72 -7.13 5.01
CA PRO A 40 23.18 -7.18 4.97
C PRO A 40 23.66 -8.60 5.22
N ASN A 41 24.80 -8.95 4.66
CA ASN A 41 25.45 -10.21 4.93
C ASN A 41 25.73 -10.33 6.43
N THR A 42 24.97 -11.16 7.13
CA THR A 42 25.03 -11.29 8.61
C THR A 42 25.73 -12.57 8.98
N VAL A 43 26.64 -12.49 9.92
CA VAL A 43 27.37 -13.63 10.49
C VAL A 43 27.10 -13.68 11.98
N PHE A 44 26.56 -14.80 12.45
CA PHE A 44 26.38 -15.06 13.88
C PHE A 44 27.62 -15.76 14.43
N ILE A 45 28.26 -15.18 15.42
CA ILE A 45 29.51 -15.67 16.00
C ILE A 45 29.22 -16.11 17.43
N ASN A 46 29.83 -17.23 17.86
CA ASN A 46 29.73 -17.71 19.23
C ASN A 46 30.38 -16.73 20.23
N THR A 47 29.74 -16.54 21.38
CA THR A 47 30.10 -15.56 22.41
C THR A 47 31.50 -15.79 23.01
N GLU A 48 32.05 -17.01 22.97
CA GLU A 48 33.41 -17.27 23.46
C GLU A 48 34.49 -16.49 22.72
N MET A 49 34.24 -16.07 21.49
CA MET A 49 35.13 -15.19 20.69
C MET A 49 35.06 -13.72 21.09
N GLN A 50 34.08 -13.33 21.88
CA GLN A 50 33.80 -11.92 22.23
C GLN A 50 34.94 -11.29 23.06
N SER A 51 35.77 -12.05 23.70
CA SER A 51 36.92 -11.56 24.48
C SER A 51 37.96 -10.81 23.63
N TYR A 52 37.94 -11.00 22.32
CA TYR A 52 38.88 -10.37 21.36
C TYR A 52 38.27 -9.25 20.54
N MET A 53 36.95 -9.04 20.60
CA MET A 53 36.28 -8.02 19.82
C MET A 53 35.62 -6.98 20.74
N TRP A 54 36.01 -5.74 20.62
CA TRP A 54 35.43 -4.59 21.33
C TRP A 54 34.03 -4.23 20.79
N PHE A 55 33.19 -5.20 20.51
CA PHE A 55 31.84 -4.97 19.99
C PHE A 55 30.83 -4.79 21.12
N ARG A 56 29.86 -3.91 20.87
CA ARG A 56 28.68 -3.80 21.74
C ARG A 56 27.91 -5.11 21.67
N ALA A 57 27.92 -5.86 22.74
CA ALA A 57 27.18 -7.11 22.81
C ALA A 57 25.71 -6.79 23.15
N SER A 58 24.82 -7.36 22.36
CA SER A 58 23.40 -7.40 22.67
C SER A 58 23.05 -8.82 23.11
N VAL A 59 22.26 -8.95 24.15
CA VAL A 59 21.73 -10.24 24.61
C VAL A 59 20.34 -10.43 24.07
N LEU A 60 20.13 -11.51 23.33
CA LEU A 60 18.81 -11.89 22.84
C LEU A 60 18.22 -12.92 23.81
N PHE A 61 16.99 -12.70 24.23
CA PHE A 61 16.24 -13.63 25.05
C PHE A 61 14.84 -13.84 24.47
N LYS A 62 14.31 -15.03 24.70
CA LYS A 62 12.96 -15.39 24.25
C LYS A 62 12.01 -15.32 25.44
N TYR A 63 10.88 -14.67 25.27
CA TYR A 63 9.79 -14.59 26.24
C TYR A 63 8.49 -15.15 25.65
N HIS A 64 7.52 -15.44 26.51
CA HIS A 64 6.20 -15.90 26.07
C HIS A 64 5.38 -14.72 25.51
N GLU A 65 4.57 -15.01 24.51
CA GLU A 65 3.68 -14.01 23.90
C GLU A 65 2.80 -13.36 24.98
N GLY A 66 2.74 -12.04 24.97
CA GLY A 66 1.97 -11.23 25.93
C GLY A 66 2.68 -10.94 27.28
N THR A 67 3.87 -11.50 27.56
CA THR A 67 4.59 -11.29 28.84
C THR A 67 5.74 -10.29 28.75
N TRP A 68 5.80 -9.48 27.70
CA TRP A 68 6.90 -8.53 27.48
C TRP A 68 7.09 -7.55 28.65
N GLU A 69 6.01 -6.91 29.10
CA GLU A 69 6.08 -5.90 30.16
C GLU A 69 6.52 -6.48 31.52
N GLU A 70 6.15 -7.71 31.80
CA GLU A 70 6.58 -8.42 33.01
C GLU A 70 8.07 -8.78 32.94
N CYS A 71 8.52 -9.32 31.79
CA CYS A 71 9.92 -9.63 31.55
C CYS A 71 10.80 -8.39 31.60
N LYS A 72 10.36 -7.30 30.96
CA LYS A 72 11.06 -6.01 30.95
C LYS A 72 11.27 -5.51 32.36
N ARG A 73 10.21 -5.46 33.18
CA ARG A 73 10.28 -5.03 34.57
C ARG A 73 11.23 -5.90 35.40
N ALA A 74 11.13 -7.22 35.27
CA ALA A 74 12.00 -8.14 36.00
C ALA A 74 13.47 -7.94 35.64
N ILE A 75 13.79 -7.72 34.38
CA ILE A 75 15.16 -7.48 33.92
C ILE A 75 15.67 -6.12 34.40
N GLU A 76 14.84 -5.07 34.36
CA GLU A 76 15.18 -3.74 34.87
C GLU A 76 15.46 -3.77 36.36
N GLU A 77 14.64 -4.46 37.17
CA GLU A 77 14.84 -4.61 38.61
C GLU A 77 16.14 -5.38 38.93
N MET A 78 16.39 -6.47 38.20
CA MET A 78 17.63 -7.24 38.36
C MET A 78 18.85 -6.40 37.95
N HIS A 79 18.78 -5.68 36.83
CA HIS A 79 19.87 -4.82 36.37
C HIS A 79 20.17 -3.70 37.36
N GLN A 80 19.13 -3.05 37.90
CA GLN A 80 19.29 -1.97 38.89
C GLN A 80 19.94 -2.47 40.19
N LYS A 81 19.71 -3.73 40.55
CA LYS A 81 20.29 -4.36 41.72
C LYS A 81 21.75 -4.77 41.49
N GLU A 82 22.07 -5.35 40.35
CA GLU A 82 23.39 -5.94 40.09
C GLU A 82 24.37 -4.96 39.41
N CYS A 83 23.87 -4.02 38.61
CA CYS A 83 24.69 -3.14 37.78
C CYS A 83 24.13 -1.72 37.73
N PRO A 84 23.95 -1.00 38.89
CA PRO A 84 23.27 0.32 38.93
C PRO A 84 23.98 1.41 38.13
N ASP A 85 25.28 1.29 37.93
CA ASP A 85 26.09 2.28 37.19
C ASP A 85 26.13 2.08 35.69
N LYS A 86 25.47 1.03 35.17
CA LYS A 86 25.42 0.74 33.74
C LYS A 86 24.06 1.06 33.17
N TRP A 87 24.06 1.64 31.99
CA TRP A 87 22.81 1.86 31.27
C TRP A 87 22.32 0.58 30.60
N LEU A 88 21.02 0.31 30.69
CA LEU A 88 20.33 -0.80 30.07
C LEU A 88 19.35 -0.25 29.02
N ARG A 89 19.31 -0.85 27.84
CA ARG A 89 18.26 -0.63 26.87
C ARG A 89 17.65 -1.97 26.50
N LEU A 90 16.36 -2.09 26.71
CA LEU A 90 15.56 -3.25 26.35
C LEU A 90 14.62 -2.85 25.22
N TYR A 91 14.60 -3.66 24.19
CA TYR A 91 13.69 -3.49 23.07
C TYR A 91 13.01 -4.83 22.81
N SER A 92 11.70 -4.80 22.54
CA SER A 92 11.05 -5.95 21.93
C SER A 92 11.35 -5.94 20.43
N GLU A 93 11.29 -7.12 19.80
CA GLU A 93 11.39 -7.23 18.34
C GLU A 93 10.30 -6.42 17.65
N GLU A 94 9.11 -6.36 18.24
CA GLU A 94 7.97 -5.59 17.75
C GLU A 94 8.23 -4.07 17.81
N GLU A 95 8.83 -3.55 18.91
CA GLU A 95 9.20 -2.12 19.03
C GLU A 95 10.24 -1.75 17.97
N VAL A 96 11.27 -2.55 17.79
CA VAL A 96 12.31 -2.31 16.78
C VAL A 96 11.72 -2.35 15.37
N TYR A 97 10.85 -3.32 15.10
CA TYR A 97 10.19 -3.43 13.81
C TYR A 97 9.24 -2.25 13.54
N ASN A 98 8.49 -1.82 14.54
CA ASN A 98 7.61 -0.66 14.44
C ASN A 98 8.38 0.65 14.23
N ASP A 99 9.54 0.83 14.87
CA ASP A 99 10.41 1.98 14.64
C ASP A 99 10.92 2.02 13.19
N TYR A 100 11.33 0.88 12.63
CA TYR A 100 11.72 0.80 11.23
C TYR A 100 10.55 1.10 10.29
N LEU A 101 9.34 0.64 10.62
CA LEU A 101 8.15 0.87 9.81
C LEU A 101 7.49 2.24 10.05
N HIS A 102 7.92 3.01 11.04
CA HIS A 102 7.27 4.27 11.38
C HIS A 102 7.20 5.23 10.18
N SER A 103 8.31 5.38 9.45
CA SER A 103 8.37 6.20 8.23
C SER A 103 7.48 5.68 7.12
N GLU A 104 7.44 4.36 6.93
CA GLU A 104 6.60 3.68 5.94
C GLU A 104 5.11 3.82 6.27
N ASN A 105 4.75 3.65 7.53
CA ASN A 105 3.38 3.84 8.01
C ASN A 105 2.91 5.29 7.86
N MET A 106 3.79 6.26 8.10
CA MET A 106 3.49 7.68 7.89
C MET A 106 3.27 7.99 6.41
N LEU A 107 4.13 7.47 5.53
CA LEU A 107 3.97 7.59 4.08
C LEU A 107 2.65 6.96 3.60
N THR A 108 2.32 5.78 4.09
CA THR A 108 1.05 5.09 3.76
C THR A 108 -0.16 5.94 4.14
N LYS A 109 -0.20 6.50 5.35
CA LYS A 109 -1.29 7.38 5.80
C LYS A 109 -1.41 8.65 4.94
N LEU A 110 -0.28 9.24 4.53
CA LEU A 110 -0.29 10.40 3.63
C LEU A 110 -0.84 10.03 2.25
N LEU A 111 -0.45 8.88 1.70
CA LEU A 111 -0.95 8.38 0.43
C LEU A 111 -2.44 8.03 0.49
N GLU A 112 -2.91 7.45 1.59
CA GLU A 112 -4.34 7.18 1.81
C GLU A 112 -5.15 8.47 1.84
N ALA A 113 -4.70 9.47 2.58
CA ALA A 113 -5.38 10.77 2.65
C ALA A 113 -5.39 11.47 1.28
N ALA A 114 -4.26 11.49 0.57
CA ALA A 114 -4.18 12.06 -0.78
C ALA A 114 -5.09 11.32 -1.76
N SER A 115 -5.14 9.98 -1.70
CA SER A 115 -6.01 9.15 -2.54
C SER A 115 -7.48 9.46 -2.29
N LEU A 116 -7.88 9.62 -1.03
CA LEU A 116 -9.25 9.98 -0.68
C LEU A 116 -9.66 11.34 -1.29
N VAL A 117 -8.78 12.34 -1.18
CA VAL A 117 -9.01 13.67 -1.77
C VAL A 117 -9.13 13.57 -3.30
N CYS A 118 -8.24 12.82 -3.95
CA CYS A 118 -8.29 12.60 -5.40
C CYS A 118 -9.59 11.91 -5.85
N ILE A 119 -10.06 10.91 -5.10
CA ILE A 119 -11.34 10.23 -5.37
C ILE A 119 -12.51 11.22 -5.26
N LEU A 120 -12.55 12.02 -4.20
CA LEU A 120 -13.61 13.03 -4.02
C LEU A 120 -13.63 14.05 -5.18
N ILE A 121 -12.47 14.59 -5.54
CA ILE A 121 -12.36 15.54 -6.67
C ILE A 121 -12.84 14.87 -7.97
N SER A 122 -12.47 13.62 -8.22
CA SER A 122 -12.90 12.86 -9.39
C SER A 122 -14.42 12.66 -9.44
N ILE A 123 -15.04 12.32 -8.31
CA ILE A 123 -16.49 12.15 -8.20
C ILE A 123 -17.21 13.49 -8.50
N PHE A 124 -16.75 14.58 -7.90
CA PHE A 124 -17.32 15.90 -8.16
C PHE A 124 -17.12 16.34 -9.62
N GLY A 125 -15.96 16.06 -10.20
CA GLY A 125 -15.68 16.34 -11.62
C GLY A 125 -16.61 15.58 -12.56
N ILE A 126 -16.77 14.28 -12.35
CA ILE A 126 -17.69 13.45 -13.14
C ILE A 126 -19.14 13.94 -13.00
N TYR A 127 -19.59 14.20 -11.78
CA TYR A 127 -20.94 14.69 -11.52
C TYR A 127 -21.20 16.04 -12.19
N SER A 128 -20.25 16.98 -12.13
CA SER A 128 -20.32 18.29 -12.75
C SER A 128 -20.39 18.18 -14.28
N LEU A 129 -19.53 17.33 -14.87
CA LEU A 129 -19.50 17.10 -16.32
C LEU A 129 -20.81 16.51 -16.83
N ILE A 130 -21.35 15.49 -16.14
CA ILE A 130 -22.65 14.89 -16.49
C ILE A 130 -23.76 15.92 -16.39
N THR A 131 -23.75 16.76 -15.33
CA THR A 131 -24.73 17.83 -15.14
C THR A 131 -24.73 18.81 -16.32
N LEU A 132 -23.53 19.31 -16.64
CA LEU A 132 -23.35 20.26 -17.76
C LEU A 132 -23.82 19.67 -19.09
N THR A 133 -23.44 18.41 -19.35
CA THR A 133 -23.85 17.72 -20.59
C THR A 133 -25.37 17.52 -20.65
N CYS A 134 -26.02 17.17 -19.53
CA CYS A 134 -27.47 17.06 -19.47
C CYS A 134 -28.16 18.40 -19.72
N GLU A 135 -27.63 19.51 -19.19
CA GLU A 135 -28.15 20.84 -19.39
C GLU A 135 -28.00 21.27 -20.86
N GLN A 136 -26.84 21.07 -21.46
CA GLN A 136 -26.61 21.38 -22.89
C GLN A 136 -27.50 20.57 -23.82
N ARG A 137 -27.78 19.31 -23.48
CA ARG A 137 -28.66 18.46 -24.31
C ARG A 137 -30.10 18.41 -23.83
N ARG A 138 -30.54 19.36 -22.99
CA ARG A 138 -31.87 19.37 -22.38
C ARG A 138 -32.97 19.43 -23.45
N LYS A 139 -32.81 20.26 -24.51
CA LYS A 139 -33.74 20.35 -25.64
C LYS A 139 -33.83 19.01 -26.40
N GLU A 140 -32.70 18.34 -26.66
CA GLU A 140 -32.67 17.04 -27.32
C GLU A 140 -33.41 15.97 -26.51
N ILE A 141 -33.18 15.93 -25.18
CA ILE A 141 -33.88 15.03 -24.27
C ILE A 141 -35.39 15.28 -24.30
N ALA A 142 -35.82 16.55 -24.25
CA ALA A 142 -37.23 16.91 -24.29
C ALA A 142 -37.90 16.51 -25.61
N ILE A 143 -37.27 16.78 -26.75
CA ILE A 143 -37.77 16.40 -28.08
C ILE A 143 -37.93 14.89 -28.22
N ARG A 144 -36.93 14.13 -27.78
CA ARG A 144 -36.98 12.66 -27.78
C ARG A 144 -38.09 12.13 -26.90
N LYS A 145 -38.33 12.74 -25.73
CA LYS A 145 -39.39 12.36 -24.81
C LYS A 145 -40.78 12.64 -25.42
N VAL A 146 -40.98 13.79 -26.07
CA VAL A 146 -42.22 14.12 -26.79
C VAL A 146 -42.50 13.13 -27.94
N ASN A 147 -41.44 12.65 -28.62
CA ASN A 147 -41.51 11.63 -29.65
C ASN A 147 -41.65 10.19 -29.09
N GLY A 148 -41.95 10.01 -27.78
CA GLY A 148 -42.25 8.72 -27.19
C GLY A 148 -41.02 7.90 -26.80
N ALA A 149 -39.82 8.46 -26.80
CA ALA A 149 -38.62 7.72 -26.34
C ALA A 149 -38.72 7.39 -24.85
N LYS A 150 -38.45 6.13 -24.51
CA LYS A 150 -38.36 5.68 -23.11
C LYS A 150 -37.16 6.31 -22.44
N ILE A 151 -37.26 6.62 -21.15
CA ILE A 151 -36.16 7.16 -20.33
C ILE A 151 -34.94 6.24 -20.40
N SER A 152 -35.14 4.89 -20.45
CA SER A 152 -34.08 3.93 -20.60
C SER A 152 -33.21 4.12 -21.85
N ASN A 153 -33.81 4.54 -22.96
CA ASN A 153 -33.06 4.78 -24.20
C ASN A 153 -32.15 6.01 -24.10
N ILE A 154 -32.61 7.06 -23.39
CA ILE A 154 -31.85 8.26 -23.11
C ILE A 154 -30.70 7.92 -22.15
N LEU A 155 -30.97 7.20 -21.08
CA LEU A 155 -29.96 6.71 -20.14
C LEU A 155 -28.86 5.88 -20.83
N GLN A 156 -29.26 4.98 -21.73
CA GLN A 156 -28.34 4.11 -22.44
C GLN A 156 -27.40 4.89 -23.38
N MET A 157 -27.86 5.99 -23.95
CA MET A 157 -27.04 6.87 -24.79
C MET A 157 -25.93 7.53 -23.97
N PHE A 158 -26.27 8.16 -22.85
CA PHE A 158 -25.30 8.78 -21.95
C PHE A 158 -24.35 7.73 -21.36
N PHE A 159 -24.88 6.57 -20.94
CA PHE A 159 -24.08 5.49 -20.40
C PHE A 159 -23.01 5.03 -21.37
N LYS A 160 -23.35 4.81 -22.65
CA LYS A 160 -22.37 4.38 -23.66
C LYS A 160 -21.26 5.42 -23.85
N GLU A 161 -21.60 6.71 -23.88
CA GLU A 161 -20.64 7.80 -24.04
C GLU A 161 -19.65 7.87 -22.87
N TYR A 162 -20.15 7.84 -21.63
CA TYR A 162 -19.31 7.94 -20.44
C TYR A 162 -18.54 6.64 -20.15
N MET A 163 -19.10 5.47 -20.46
CA MET A 163 -18.37 4.20 -20.33
C MET A 163 -17.25 4.10 -21.37
N LEU A 164 -17.43 4.63 -22.57
CA LEU A 164 -16.35 4.71 -23.55
C LEU A 164 -15.21 5.60 -23.04
N LEU A 165 -15.53 6.78 -22.49
CA LEU A 165 -14.54 7.68 -21.89
C LEU A 165 -13.80 7.01 -20.71
N LEU A 166 -14.52 6.32 -19.82
CA LEU A 166 -13.94 5.58 -18.72
C LEU A 166 -12.98 4.48 -19.22
N THR A 167 -13.38 3.76 -20.28
CA THR A 167 -12.56 2.69 -20.86
C THR A 167 -11.27 3.26 -21.45
N ILE A 168 -11.35 4.35 -22.22
CA ILE A 168 -10.16 5.02 -22.79
C ILE A 168 -9.23 5.52 -21.68
N ALA A 169 -9.79 6.19 -20.67
CA ALA A 169 -9.02 6.67 -19.53
C ALA A 169 -8.32 5.52 -18.77
N SER A 170 -9.02 4.40 -18.56
CA SER A 170 -8.47 3.21 -17.91
C SER A 170 -7.36 2.54 -18.72
N LEU A 171 -7.48 2.50 -20.05
CA LEU A 171 -6.45 1.96 -20.93
C LEU A 171 -5.12 2.74 -20.85
N ILE A 172 -5.18 4.00 -20.51
CA ILE A 172 -3.98 4.84 -20.32
C ILE A 172 -3.51 4.78 -18.86
N ALA A 173 -4.44 4.94 -17.91
CA ALA A 173 -4.10 5.06 -16.49
C ALA A 173 -3.59 3.75 -15.87
N PHE A 174 -4.15 2.61 -16.22
CA PHE A 174 -3.76 1.32 -15.63
C PHE A 174 -2.34 0.89 -15.98
N PRO A 175 -1.89 0.92 -17.25
CA PRO A 175 -0.49 0.62 -17.56
C PRO A 175 0.48 1.61 -16.92
N ALA A 176 0.14 2.91 -16.91
CA ALA A 176 0.99 3.93 -16.31
C ALA A 176 1.12 3.71 -14.79
N SER A 177 0.02 3.49 -14.08
CA SER A 177 0.05 3.23 -12.64
C SER A 177 0.73 1.91 -12.30
N TYR A 178 0.56 0.87 -13.12
CA TYR A 178 1.27 -0.41 -12.96
C TYR A 178 2.79 -0.23 -13.08
N ALA A 179 3.25 0.52 -14.09
CA ALA A 179 4.68 0.78 -14.29
C ALA A 179 5.31 1.54 -13.10
N VAL A 180 4.64 2.60 -12.63
CA VAL A 180 5.09 3.38 -11.46
C VAL A 180 5.11 2.52 -10.19
N MET A 181 4.04 1.75 -9.95
CA MET A 181 3.93 0.89 -8.77
C MET A 181 4.98 -0.23 -8.82
N LYS A 182 5.22 -0.82 -9.97
CA LYS A 182 6.25 -1.86 -10.13
C LYS A 182 7.64 -1.30 -9.82
N GLN A 183 7.99 -0.13 -10.36
CA GLN A 183 9.27 0.53 -10.08
C GLN A 183 9.42 0.85 -8.58
N TRP A 184 8.34 1.26 -7.92
CA TRP A 184 8.36 1.50 -6.48
C TRP A 184 8.53 0.22 -5.67
N LEU A 185 7.83 -0.87 -6.04
CA LEU A 185 7.97 -2.17 -5.38
C LEU A 185 9.36 -2.78 -5.54
N GLU A 186 10.06 -2.52 -6.63
CA GLU A 186 11.44 -3.00 -6.85
C GLU A 186 12.44 -2.45 -5.81
N THR A 187 12.07 -1.37 -5.11
CA THR A 187 12.86 -0.80 -4.01
C THR A 187 12.78 -1.67 -2.74
N TYR A 188 11.77 -2.54 -2.63
CA TYR A 188 11.56 -3.39 -1.47
C TYR A 188 12.10 -4.80 -1.71
N ASN A 189 12.75 -5.36 -0.70
CA ASN A 189 13.32 -6.72 -0.75
C ASN A 189 12.23 -7.82 -0.78
N ARG A 190 11.07 -7.56 -0.17
CA ARG A 190 9.88 -8.42 -0.25
C ARG A 190 8.85 -7.78 -1.17
N GLN A 191 8.72 -8.35 -2.37
CA GLN A 191 7.79 -7.86 -3.37
C GLN A 191 6.45 -8.60 -3.25
N THR A 192 5.37 -7.84 -3.29
CA THR A 192 4.00 -8.39 -3.41
C THR A 192 3.55 -8.25 -4.86
N GLU A 193 2.96 -9.29 -5.41
CA GLU A 193 2.42 -9.23 -6.77
C GLU A 193 1.19 -8.31 -6.82
N ILE A 194 1.20 -7.37 -7.77
CA ILE A 194 0.06 -6.49 -8.02
C ILE A 194 -0.99 -7.27 -8.80
N GLY A 195 -2.02 -7.73 -8.10
CA GLY A 195 -3.11 -8.48 -8.71
C GLY A 195 -3.99 -7.61 -9.63
N ALA A 196 -4.36 -8.14 -10.80
CA ALA A 196 -5.26 -7.46 -11.74
C ALA A 196 -6.63 -7.10 -11.12
N TRP A 197 -7.05 -7.78 -10.06
CA TRP A 197 -8.31 -7.52 -9.37
C TRP A 197 -8.44 -6.09 -8.81
N VAL A 198 -7.30 -5.46 -8.44
CA VAL A 198 -7.27 -4.07 -7.95
C VAL A 198 -7.77 -3.11 -9.04
N PHE A 199 -7.28 -3.25 -10.26
CA PHE A 199 -7.71 -2.44 -11.40
C PHE A 199 -9.17 -2.67 -11.76
N ILE A 200 -9.63 -3.92 -11.69
CA ILE A 200 -11.04 -4.29 -11.92
C ILE A 200 -11.94 -3.62 -10.88
N THR A 201 -11.56 -3.65 -9.61
CA THR A 201 -12.34 -3.03 -8.52
C THR A 201 -12.45 -1.52 -8.70
N ILE A 202 -11.35 -0.85 -9.07
CA ILE A 202 -11.33 0.59 -9.34
C ILE A 202 -12.24 0.92 -10.53
N PHE A 203 -12.14 0.15 -11.62
CA PHE A 203 -12.99 0.34 -12.81
C PHE A 203 -14.47 0.21 -12.47
N ILE A 204 -14.86 -0.84 -11.75
CA ILE A 204 -16.25 -1.06 -11.32
C ILE A 204 -16.71 0.08 -10.40
N GLY A 205 -15.87 0.52 -9.44
CA GLY A 205 -16.19 1.64 -8.56
C GLY A 205 -16.55 2.92 -9.32
N PHE A 206 -15.73 3.33 -10.29
CA PHE A 206 -16.02 4.49 -11.13
C PHE A 206 -17.24 4.26 -12.05
N ALA A 207 -17.43 3.06 -12.57
CA ALA A 207 -18.62 2.74 -13.37
C ALA A 207 -19.90 2.91 -12.56
N VAL A 208 -19.94 2.47 -11.29
CA VAL A 208 -21.08 2.65 -10.38
C VAL A 208 -21.36 4.13 -10.13
N VAL A 209 -20.32 4.95 -9.90
CA VAL A 209 -20.46 6.39 -9.73
C VAL A 209 -21.05 7.05 -10.97
N ILE A 210 -20.58 6.67 -12.17
CA ILE A 210 -21.10 7.19 -13.44
C ILE A 210 -22.58 6.80 -13.61
N ILE A 211 -22.93 5.54 -13.42
CA ILE A 211 -24.31 5.04 -13.55
C ILE A 211 -25.24 5.79 -12.59
N GLY A 212 -24.83 5.93 -11.31
CA GLY A 212 -25.61 6.65 -10.30
C GLY A 212 -25.82 8.12 -10.66
N SER A 213 -24.77 8.80 -11.13
CA SER A 213 -24.82 10.22 -11.53
C SER A 213 -25.70 10.45 -12.75
N ILE A 214 -25.56 9.62 -13.79
CA ILE A 214 -26.41 9.68 -15.00
C ILE A 214 -27.85 9.37 -14.62
N GLY A 215 -28.10 8.29 -13.86
CA GLY A 215 -29.43 7.89 -13.44
C GLY A 215 -30.17 9.03 -12.74
N TYR A 216 -29.54 9.63 -11.73
CA TYR A 216 -30.10 10.74 -10.98
C TYR A 216 -30.42 11.97 -11.87
N ARG A 217 -29.48 12.39 -12.72
CA ARG A 217 -29.60 13.59 -13.54
C ARG A 217 -30.60 13.42 -14.67
N VAL A 218 -30.53 12.31 -15.40
CA VAL A 218 -31.47 12.03 -16.50
C VAL A 218 -32.89 11.82 -15.96
N TRP A 219 -33.05 11.14 -14.81
CA TRP A 219 -34.34 11.00 -14.17
C TRP A 219 -34.93 12.36 -13.77
N LYS A 220 -34.12 13.26 -13.21
CA LYS A 220 -34.54 14.62 -12.86
C LYS A 220 -34.93 15.41 -14.10
N ALA A 221 -34.09 15.45 -15.14
CA ALA A 221 -34.38 16.17 -16.40
C ALA A 221 -35.62 15.58 -17.12
N ALA A 222 -35.83 14.27 -17.04
CA ALA A 222 -36.99 13.64 -17.67
C ALA A 222 -38.29 13.91 -16.91
N ASN A 223 -38.26 14.25 -15.63
CA ASN A 223 -39.45 14.61 -14.85
C ASN A 223 -39.79 16.12 -14.90
N GLU A 224 -38.93 16.95 -15.49
CA GLU A 224 -39.24 18.33 -15.76
C GLU A 224 -40.32 18.44 -16.83
N ASN A 225 -41.18 19.49 -16.74
CA ASN A 225 -42.29 19.69 -17.67
C ASN A 225 -41.73 20.09 -19.06
N PRO A 226 -41.94 19.29 -20.13
CA PRO A 226 -41.43 19.60 -21.46
C PRO A 226 -41.86 20.96 -22.00
N ALA A 227 -43.03 21.44 -21.58
CA ALA A 227 -43.57 22.74 -22.03
C ALA A 227 -42.72 23.92 -21.52
N ASP A 228 -42.20 23.84 -20.31
CA ASP A 228 -41.36 24.89 -19.72
C ASP A 228 -39.97 24.93 -20.33
N VAL A 229 -39.47 23.78 -20.80
CA VAL A 229 -38.16 23.63 -21.42
C VAL A 229 -38.10 24.23 -22.83
N VAL A 230 -39.21 24.12 -23.57
CA VAL A 230 -39.32 24.64 -24.94
C VAL A 230 -39.62 26.16 -24.95
N LYS A 231 -40.26 26.68 -23.88
CA LYS A 231 -40.72 28.07 -23.77
C LYS A 231 -39.68 29.02 -23.15
N SER A 232 -38.58 28.48 -22.59
CA SER A 232 -37.52 29.30 -21.98
C SER A 232 -36.51 29.80 -23.03
N GLU A 233 -36.94 30.73 -23.85
CA GLU A 233 -36.13 31.73 -24.57
C GLU A 233 -36.34 33.08 -23.93
#